data_9f3dfdac35125260d91117ed715c0048
#
_entry.id   9f3dfdac35125260d91117ed715c0048
#
_cell.length_a   1.000
_cell.length_b   1.000
_cell.length_c   1.000
_cell.angle_alpha   90.00
_cell.angle_beta   90.00
_cell.angle_gamma   90.00
#
_symmetry.space_group_name_H-M   'P 1'
#
loop_
_entity.id
_entity.type
_entity.pdbx_description
1 polymer ?
#
loop_
_entity_poly.entity_id
_entity_poly.type
_entity_poly.pdbx_seq_one_letter_code
_entity_poly.pdbx_strand_id
1 'polypeptide(L)'
;MILMSDLLDFPFVTDFSGEKLVSLRNMESIAVDETRSRIASKSEYFCFVRETVSDMLREASERLPQGYRFLVKEGYRPASIQERSFNRVLEAYKNRYADKTESELYTIVSRYVAPIRVAGHPTGGAIDVTLMKNGTEVFMGTEFNDEPDETENRTYLNAENITREEHELRTILAKALGGAGFVNYPPEWWHWSFGDK
;
A
#
# COMPACT_ATOMS: atom_id res chain seq x y z
N MET A 1 -11.21 3.26 -13.34
CA MET A 1 -10.42 2.96 -12.12
C MET A 1 -10.79 1.56 -11.69
N ILE A 2 -9.83 0.68 -11.46
CA ILE A 2 -10.05 -0.70 -10.99
C ILE A 2 -9.86 -0.70 -9.48
N LEU A 3 -10.84 -1.19 -8.74
CA LEU A 3 -10.80 -1.34 -7.28
C LEU A 3 -10.53 -2.80 -6.91
N MET A 4 -10.05 -3.05 -5.68
CA MET A 4 -9.85 -4.41 -5.16
C MET A 4 -11.15 -5.26 -5.22
N SER A 5 -12.32 -4.61 -5.03
CA SER A 5 -13.62 -5.27 -5.19
C SER A 5 -13.87 -5.77 -6.61
N ASP A 6 -13.33 -5.10 -7.62
CA ASP A 6 -13.55 -5.47 -9.02
C ASP A 6 -12.69 -6.68 -9.42
N LEU A 7 -11.63 -6.96 -8.67
CA LEU A 7 -10.73 -8.10 -8.90
C LEU A 7 -11.28 -9.42 -8.37
N LEU A 8 -12.34 -9.42 -7.56
CA LEU A 8 -12.86 -10.63 -6.91
C LEU A 8 -13.35 -11.68 -7.91
N ASP A 9 -13.82 -11.26 -9.08
CA ASP A 9 -14.35 -12.12 -10.13
C ASP A 9 -13.32 -12.53 -11.19
N PHE A 10 -12.08 -12.02 -11.10
CA PHE A 10 -11.02 -12.39 -12.04
C PHE A 10 -10.33 -13.70 -11.63
N PRO A 11 -9.85 -14.48 -12.61
CA PRO A 11 -9.05 -15.66 -12.32
C PRO A 11 -7.73 -15.22 -11.66
N PHE A 12 -7.31 -16.00 -10.64
CA PHE A 12 -6.07 -15.72 -9.92
C PHE A 12 -4.89 -16.39 -10.58
N VAL A 13 -3.76 -15.69 -10.57
CA VAL A 13 -2.45 -16.33 -10.75
C VAL A 13 -2.16 -17.10 -9.46
N THR A 14 -2.15 -18.43 -9.56
CA THR A 14 -1.90 -19.34 -8.43
C THR A 14 -0.46 -19.82 -8.38
N ASP A 15 0.31 -19.54 -9.42
CA ASP A 15 1.69 -20.01 -9.52
C ASP A 15 2.59 -19.23 -8.58
N PHE A 16 3.21 -19.98 -7.67
CA PHE A 16 4.18 -19.42 -6.76
C PHE A 16 5.48 -19.08 -7.51
N SER A 17 5.92 -17.83 -7.44
CA SER A 17 7.13 -17.38 -8.16
C SER A 17 8.42 -18.05 -7.66
N GLY A 18 8.41 -18.61 -6.46
CA GLY A 18 9.60 -19.17 -5.82
C GLY A 18 10.61 -18.14 -5.33
N GLU A 19 10.33 -16.84 -5.49
CA GLU A 19 11.20 -15.77 -5.03
C GLU A 19 11.30 -15.75 -3.49
N LYS A 20 12.50 -15.40 -3.01
CA LYS A 20 12.74 -15.18 -1.59
C LYS A 20 12.19 -13.84 -1.15
N LEU A 21 11.75 -13.78 0.11
CA LEU A 21 11.49 -12.52 0.79
C LEU A 21 12.83 -11.99 1.34
N VAL A 22 13.12 -10.73 1.03
CA VAL A 22 14.35 -10.03 1.47
C VAL A 22 13.96 -8.80 2.30
N SER A 23 14.81 -8.49 3.28
CA SER A 23 14.60 -7.32 4.15
C SER A 23 15.08 -6.04 3.50
N LEU A 24 14.29 -4.99 3.57
CA LEU A 24 14.64 -3.64 3.10
C LEU A 24 15.49 -2.83 4.11
N ARG A 25 15.69 -3.35 5.35
CA ARG A 25 16.40 -2.62 6.43
C ARG A 25 17.82 -2.22 6.08
N ASN A 26 18.50 -3.00 5.27
CA ASN A 26 19.92 -2.78 4.96
C ASN A 26 20.13 -2.09 3.60
N MET A 27 19.10 -1.52 3.03
CA MET A 27 19.20 -0.76 1.78
C MET A 27 19.53 0.69 2.07
N GLU A 28 20.72 1.16 1.65
CA GLU A 28 21.17 2.54 1.91
C GLU A 28 20.24 3.60 1.33
N SER A 29 19.65 3.33 0.17
CA SER A 29 18.74 4.24 -0.55
C SER A 29 17.32 4.31 0.02
N ILE A 30 16.93 3.40 0.92
CA ILE A 30 15.57 3.23 1.44
C ILE A 30 15.60 3.29 2.97
N ALA A 31 14.68 4.03 3.56
CA ALA A 31 14.42 3.98 4.99
C ALA A 31 13.22 3.07 5.28
N VAL A 32 13.18 2.48 6.46
CA VAL A 32 12.07 1.68 6.98
C VAL A 32 11.51 2.37 8.23
N ASP A 33 10.20 2.49 8.33
CA ASP A 33 9.55 3.05 9.52
C ASP A 33 9.51 2.03 10.67
N GLU A 34 10.55 1.99 11.46
CA GLU A 34 10.65 1.10 12.63
C GLU A 34 9.66 1.41 13.75
N THR A 35 8.97 2.57 13.70
CA THR A 35 7.90 2.87 14.67
C THR A 35 6.70 1.97 14.46
N ARG A 36 6.53 1.45 13.24
CA ARG A 36 5.38 0.63 12.82
C ARG A 36 4.05 1.31 13.13
N SER A 37 4.05 2.63 13.04
CA SER A 37 2.86 3.42 13.29
C SER A 37 1.82 3.17 12.21
N ARG A 38 0.58 2.94 12.63
CA ARG A 38 -0.61 2.78 11.76
C ARG A 38 -0.56 1.62 10.77
N ILE A 39 0.39 0.68 10.87
CA ILE A 39 0.43 -0.52 10.02
C ILE A 39 -0.49 -1.62 10.54
N ALA A 40 -1.02 -2.43 9.62
CA ALA A 40 -1.87 -3.56 9.96
C ALA A 40 -1.06 -4.72 10.56
N SER A 41 0.14 -4.93 10.07
CA SER A 41 1.04 -6.00 10.52
C SER A 41 1.95 -5.53 11.66
N LYS A 42 1.89 -6.24 12.78
CA LYS A 42 2.90 -6.13 13.85
C LYS A 42 4.01 -7.17 13.71
N SER A 43 4.07 -7.84 12.55
CA SER A 43 5.09 -8.85 12.25
C SER A 43 6.47 -8.18 12.10
N GLU A 44 7.52 -8.91 12.47
CA GLU A 44 8.92 -8.51 12.20
C GLU A 44 9.25 -8.49 10.69
N TYR A 45 8.43 -9.17 9.89
CA TYR A 45 8.58 -9.23 8.42
C TYR A 45 7.91 -8.07 7.68
N PHE A 46 7.37 -7.06 8.37
CA PHE A 46 6.65 -5.94 7.76
C PHE A 46 7.46 -5.16 6.70
N CYS A 47 8.78 -5.18 6.78
CA CYS A 47 9.68 -4.55 5.81
C CYS A 47 10.34 -5.54 4.84
N PHE A 48 9.77 -6.75 4.70
CA PHE A 48 10.22 -7.72 3.72
C PHE A 48 9.39 -7.60 2.45
N VAL A 49 10.02 -7.83 1.32
CA VAL A 49 9.39 -7.89 -0.01
C VAL A 49 10.05 -8.99 -0.83
N ARG A 50 9.46 -9.40 -1.94
CA ARG A 50 10.13 -10.28 -2.90
C ARG A 50 11.42 -9.64 -3.43
N GLU A 51 12.38 -10.47 -3.81
CA GLU A 51 13.70 -10.03 -4.31
C GLU A 51 13.55 -9.08 -5.52
N THR A 52 12.70 -9.43 -6.50
CA THR A 52 12.39 -8.55 -7.63
C THR A 52 11.85 -7.19 -7.19
N VAL A 53 10.93 -7.15 -6.23
CA VAL A 53 10.36 -5.90 -5.70
C VAL A 53 11.44 -5.05 -5.01
N SER A 54 12.36 -5.67 -4.29
CA SER A 54 13.53 -5.01 -3.69
C SER A 54 14.42 -4.35 -4.73
N ASP A 55 14.73 -5.05 -5.82
CA ASP A 55 15.53 -4.53 -6.93
C ASP A 55 14.85 -3.37 -7.64
N MET A 56 13.55 -3.48 -7.90
CA MET A 56 12.74 -2.40 -8.49
C MET A 56 12.68 -1.17 -7.57
N LEU A 57 12.58 -1.34 -6.26
CA LEU A 57 12.63 -0.23 -5.29
C LEU A 57 13.98 0.49 -5.32
N ARG A 58 15.07 -0.25 -5.45
CA ARG A 58 16.40 0.34 -5.61
C ARG A 58 16.45 1.17 -6.89
N GLU A 59 16.00 0.64 -8.03
CA GLU A 59 15.90 1.38 -9.28
C GLU A 59 15.02 2.63 -9.16
N ALA A 60 13.85 2.50 -8.52
CA ALA A 60 12.96 3.63 -8.28
C ALA A 60 13.64 4.72 -7.43
N SER A 61 14.46 4.34 -6.45
CA SER A 61 15.15 5.30 -5.57
C SER A 61 16.17 6.18 -6.32
N GLU A 62 16.76 5.68 -7.42
CA GLU A 62 17.67 6.44 -8.28
C GLU A 62 16.95 7.54 -9.07
N ARG A 63 15.62 7.45 -9.18
CA ARG A 63 14.77 8.43 -9.88
C ARG A 63 14.30 9.56 -8.97
N LEU A 64 14.55 9.46 -7.66
CA LEU A 64 14.15 10.49 -6.70
C LEU A 64 15.05 11.74 -6.84
N PRO A 65 14.49 12.96 -6.70
CA PRO A 65 15.29 14.16 -6.64
C PRO A 65 16.25 14.16 -5.45
N GLN A 66 17.34 14.92 -5.55
CA GLN A 66 18.31 15.05 -4.48
C GLN A 66 17.64 15.43 -3.15
N GLY A 67 18.05 14.79 -2.06
CA GLY A 67 17.53 14.99 -0.72
C GLY A 67 16.28 14.19 -0.40
N TYR A 68 15.68 13.50 -1.38
CA TYR A 68 14.55 12.59 -1.14
C TYR A 68 15.00 11.15 -0.99
N ARG A 69 14.28 10.40 -0.14
CA ARG A 69 14.39 8.94 0.02
C ARG A 69 13.00 8.34 0.19
N PHE A 70 12.84 7.08 -0.14
CA PHE A 70 11.65 6.33 0.26
C PHE A 70 11.68 6.03 1.77
N LEU A 71 10.50 6.10 2.39
CA LEU A 71 10.23 5.56 3.72
C LEU A 71 9.17 4.47 3.58
N VAL A 72 9.58 3.23 3.70
CA VAL A 72 8.68 2.08 3.62
C VAL A 72 7.94 1.93 4.94
N LYS A 73 6.62 1.94 4.88
CA LYS A 73 5.71 1.74 6.01
C LYS A 73 5.40 0.26 6.22
N GLU A 74 4.98 -0.44 5.16
CA GLU A 74 4.65 -1.86 5.21
C GLU A 74 4.97 -2.54 3.87
N GLY A 75 5.56 -3.74 3.92
CA GLY A 75 5.76 -4.67 2.81
C GLY A 75 4.97 -5.94 3.06
N TYR A 76 5.67 -7.04 3.39
CA TYR A 76 5.03 -8.34 3.60
C TYR A 76 4.12 -8.34 4.83
N ARG A 77 2.88 -8.73 4.62
CA ARG A 77 1.87 -8.96 5.66
C ARG A 77 1.45 -10.42 5.60
N PRO A 78 1.72 -11.24 6.64
CA PRO A 78 1.26 -12.63 6.66
C PRO A 78 -0.23 -12.77 6.36
N ALA A 79 -0.59 -13.79 5.58
CA ALA A 79 -1.97 -14.04 5.16
C ALA A 79 -2.95 -14.08 6.33
N SER A 80 -2.57 -14.69 7.45
CA SER A 80 -3.40 -14.75 8.66
C SER A 80 -3.65 -13.37 9.31
N ILE A 81 -2.73 -12.41 9.12
CA ILE A 81 -2.92 -11.04 9.60
C ILE A 81 -3.85 -10.29 8.64
N GLN A 82 -3.67 -10.48 7.34
CA GLN A 82 -4.55 -9.90 6.32
C GLN A 82 -6.01 -10.32 6.56
N GLU A 83 -6.25 -11.60 6.72
CA GLU A 83 -7.58 -12.16 6.97
C GLU A 83 -8.20 -11.60 8.25
N ARG A 84 -7.45 -11.55 9.34
CA ARG A 84 -7.94 -10.93 10.60
C ARG A 84 -8.25 -9.45 10.44
N SER A 85 -7.45 -8.71 9.68
CA SER A 85 -7.68 -7.28 9.43
C SER A 85 -8.96 -7.08 8.63
N PHE A 86 -9.16 -7.85 7.57
CA PHE A 86 -10.38 -7.82 6.77
C PHE A 86 -11.62 -8.13 7.61
N ASN A 87 -11.61 -9.25 8.35
CA ASN A 87 -12.74 -9.68 9.17
C ASN A 87 -13.08 -8.66 10.27
N ARG A 88 -12.07 -8.04 10.89
CA ARG A 88 -12.29 -7.00 11.90
C ARG A 88 -13.02 -5.78 11.30
N VAL A 89 -12.62 -5.33 10.13
CA VAL A 89 -13.26 -4.18 9.45
C VAL A 89 -14.67 -4.57 9.01
N LEU A 90 -14.86 -5.78 8.47
CA LEU A 90 -16.18 -6.28 8.07
C LEU A 90 -17.15 -6.30 9.24
N GLU A 91 -16.74 -6.78 10.42
CA GLU A 91 -17.58 -6.76 11.62
C GLU A 91 -17.89 -5.33 12.10
N ALA A 92 -16.94 -4.41 12.05
CA ALA A 92 -17.20 -3.01 12.37
C ALA A 92 -18.24 -2.38 11.42
N TYR A 93 -18.16 -2.70 10.13
CA TYR A 93 -19.09 -2.21 9.13
C TYR A 93 -20.48 -2.83 9.25
N LYS A 94 -20.63 -4.08 9.67
CA LYS A 94 -21.94 -4.69 10.02
C LYS A 94 -22.67 -3.87 11.06
N ASN A 95 -21.96 -3.38 12.08
CA ASN A 95 -22.56 -2.53 13.11
C ASN A 95 -22.92 -1.13 12.63
N ARG A 96 -22.10 -0.58 11.70
CA ARG A 96 -22.29 0.79 11.16
C ARG A 96 -23.40 0.86 10.10
N TYR A 97 -23.59 -0.21 9.32
CA TYR A 97 -24.50 -0.29 8.17
C TYR A 97 -25.43 -1.49 8.30
N ALA A 98 -26.29 -1.46 9.32
CA ALA A 98 -27.20 -2.58 9.64
C ALA A 98 -28.28 -2.85 8.57
N ASP A 99 -28.47 -1.92 7.63
CA ASP A 99 -29.39 -2.03 6.49
C ASP A 99 -28.78 -2.75 5.27
N LYS A 100 -27.46 -3.00 5.29
CA LYS A 100 -26.75 -3.62 4.17
C LYS A 100 -26.72 -5.13 4.27
N THR A 101 -26.82 -5.81 3.14
CA THR A 101 -26.59 -7.25 3.05
C THR A 101 -25.11 -7.58 3.26
N GLU A 102 -24.81 -8.81 3.61
CA GLU A 102 -23.43 -9.28 3.80
C GLU A 102 -22.59 -9.13 2.53
N SER A 103 -23.16 -9.37 1.35
CA SER A 103 -22.50 -9.19 0.05
C SER A 103 -22.17 -7.72 -0.24
N GLU A 104 -23.08 -6.81 0.06
CA GLU A 104 -22.82 -5.37 -0.09
C GLU A 104 -21.71 -4.90 0.85
N LEU A 105 -21.74 -5.34 2.11
CA LEU A 105 -20.70 -5.01 3.09
C LEU A 105 -19.34 -5.56 2.67
N TYR A 106 -19.30 -6.81 2.18
CA TYR A 106 -18.07 -7.40 1.67
C TYR A 106 -17.47 -6.57 0.53
N THR A 107 -18.29 -6.12 -0.42
CA THR A 107 -17.87 -5.26 -1.54
C THR A 107 -17.36 -3.91 -1.04
N ILE A 108 -18.06 -3.27 -0.10
CA ILE A 108 -17.67 -1.98 0.47
C ILE A 108 -16.32 -2.12 1.19
N VAL A 109 -16.18 -3.09 2.08
CA VAL A 109 -14.94 -3.32 2.85
C VAL A 109 -13.77 -3.65 1.93
N SER A 110 -14.00 -4.42 0.86
CA SER A 110 -12.97 -4.79 -0.12
C SER A 110 -12.32 -3.60 -0.84
N ARG A 111 -12.91 -2.40 -0.75
CA ARG A 111 -12.30 -1.16 -1.28
C ARG A 111 -11.21 -0.60 -0.38
N TYR A 112 -11.27 -0.88 0.92
CA TYR A 112 -10.39 -0.31 1.94
C TYR A 112 -9.41 -1.34 2.49
N VAL A 113 -9.87 -2.58 2.64
CA VAL A 113 -9.03 -3.71 3.08
C VAL A 113 -9.23 -4.85 2.10
N ALA A 114 -8.19 -5.21 1.38
CA ALA A 114 -8.27 -6.29 0.42
C ALA A 114 -8.55 -7.64 1.13
N PRO A 115 -9.57 -8.40 0.68
CA PRO A 115 -9.72 -9.78 1.13
C PRO A 115 -8.52 -10.61 0.67
N ILE A 116 -8.21 -11.69 1.40
CA ILE A 116 -7.00 -12.50 1.18
C ILE A 116 -6.80 -12.94 -0.28
N ARG A 117 -7.90 -13.16 -1.00
CA ARG A 117 -7.87 -13.59 -2.39
C ARG A 117 -7.19 -12.60 -3.33
N VAL A 118 -7.29 -11.30 -3.07
CA VAL A 118 -6.79 -10.22 -3.95
C VAL A 118 -5.75 -9.34 -3.27
N ALA A 119 -5.38 -9.66 -2.02
CA ALA A 119 -4.43 -8.86 -1.27
C ALA A 119 -3.00 -9.02 -1.79
N GLY A 120 -2.33 -7.91 -2.09
CA GLY A 120 -0.97 -7.89 -2.59
C GLY A 120 0.10 -8.12 -1.51
N HIS A 121 -0.07 -7.58 -0.30
CA HIS A 121 0.92 -7.71 0.80
C HIS A 121 1.28 -9.15 1.16
N PRO A 122 0.34 -10.13 1.19
CA PRO A 122 0.69 -11.53 1.46
C PRO A 122 1.51 -12.20 0.38
N THR A 123 1.59 -11.63 -0.81
CA THR A 123 2.43 -12.13 -1.90
C THR A 123 3.88 -11.64 -1.81
N GLY A 124 4.16 -10.63 -0.98
CA GLY A 124 5.41 -9.89 -0.97
C GLY A 124 5.60 -8.96 -2.17
N GLY A 125 4.54 -8.79 -2.98
CA GLY A 125 4.52 -7.95 -4.18
C GLY A 125 4.06 -6.52 -3.95
N ALA A 126 3.45 -6.23 -2.80
CA ALA A 126 2.95 -4.90 -2.46
C ALA A 126 3.78 -4.21 -1.38
N ILE A 127 3.82 -2.89 -1.46
CA ILE A 127 4.47 -2.00 -0.50
C ILE A 127 3.59 -0.79 -0.22
N ASP A 128 3.59 -0.36 1.03
CA ASP A 128 3.13 0.95 1.44
C ASP A 128 4.34 1.84 1.69
N VAL A 129 4.42 2.96 1.01
CA VAL A 129 5.62 3.80 0.98
C VAL A 129 5.27 5.27 0.90
N THR A 130 6.05 6.09 1.61
CA THR A 130 6.02 7.56 1.54
C THR A 130 7.40 8.10 1.22
N LEU A 131 7.58 9.42 1.29
CA LEU A 131 8.84 10.10 1.07
C LEU A 131 9.39 10.71 2.35
N MET A 132 10.71 10.71 2.46
CA MET A 132 11.47 11.56 3.36
C MET A 132 12.20 12.62 2.56
N LYS A 133 12.34 13.81 3.13
CA LYS A 133 13.19 14.89 2.61
C LYS A 133 14.16 15.34 3.71
N ASN A 134 15.44 15.27 3.44
CA ASN A 134 16.50 15.64 4.40
C ASN A 134 16.37 14.96 5.77
N GLY A 135 15.95 13.69 5.78
CA GLY A 135 15.82 12.88 6.99
C GLY A 135 14.48 12.99 7.73
N THR A 136 13.54 13.81 7.23
CA THR A 136 12.21 13.97 7.83
C THR A 136 11.13 13.48 6.88
N GLU A 137 10.15 12.71 7.38
CA GLU A 137 8.97 12.28 6.61
C GLU A 137 8.18 13.52 6.16
N VAL A 138 7.77 13.55 4.89
CA VAL A 138 6.95 14.62 4.34
C VAL A 138 5.47 14.27 4.42
N PHE A 139 4.64 15.29 4.69
CA PHE A 139 3.19 15.11 4.71
C PHE A 139 2.64 15.09 3.28
N MET A 140 1.83 14.10 2.96
CA MET A 140 1.34 13.82 1.61
C MET A 140 -0.13 14.24 1.40
N GLY A 141 -0.72 15.03 2.33
CA GLY A 141 -2.11 15.51 2.28
C GLY A 141 -3.09 14.70 3.12
N THR A 142 -2.71 13.50 3.54
CA THR A 142 -3.35 12.66 4.56
C THR A 142 -2.28 11.90 5.32
N GLU A 143 -2.65 11.38 6.47
CA GLU A 143 -1.84 10.39 7.15
C GLU A 143 -1.86 9.06 6.38
N PHE A 144 -0.80 8.29 6.54
CA PHE A 144 -0.76 6.91 6.06
C PHE A 144 -1.89 6.09 6.73
N ASN A 145 -2.61 5.30 5.91
CA ASN A 145 -3.70 4.44 6.37
C ASN A 145 -4.94 5.20 6.90
N ASP A 146 -5.14 6.45 6.47
CA ASP A 146 -6.41 7.13 6.67
C ASP A 146 -7.52 6.50 5.80
N GLU A 147 -8.76 6.59 6.26
CA GLU A 147 -9.91 6.11 5.49
C GLU A 147 -10.35 7.15 4.45
N PRO A 148 -10.60 6.74 3.18
CA PRO A 148 -11.06 7.66 2.13
C PRO A 148 -12.30 8.45 2.52
N ASP A 149 -13.30 7.79 3.11
CA ASP A 149 -14.58 8.44 3.50
C ASP A 149 -14.38 9.52 4.59
N GLU A 150 -13.42 9.33 5.49
CA GLU A 150 -13.12 10.30 6.56
C GLU A 150 -12.28 11.48 6.09
N THR A 151 -11.63 11.33 4.95
CA THR A 151 -10.74 12.33 4.36
C THR A 151 -11.30 12.98 3.09
N GLU A 152 -12.57 12.79 2.78
CA GLU A 152 -13.19 13.30 1.53
C GLU A 152 -12.40 12.84 0.28
N ASN A 153 -11.97 11.58 0.29
CA ASN A 153 -11.13 10.95 -0.75
C ASN A 153 -9.74 11.59 -0.95
N ARG A 154 -9.22 12.35 0.01
CA ARG A 154 -7.86 12.90 -0.08
C ARG A 154 -6.77 11.83 -0.05
N THR A 155 -7.09 10.57 0.30
CA THR A 155 -6.17 9.43 0.18
C THR A 155 -5.92 9.01 -1.27
N TYR A 156 -6.78 9.38 -2.21
CA TYR A 156 -6.58 9.04 -3.63
C TYR A 156 -5.30 9.68 -4.17
N LEU A 157 -4.52 8.92 -4.95
CA LEU A 157 -3.27 9.44 -5.54
C LEU A 157 -3.48 10.75 -6.29
N ASN A 158 -4.58 10.86 -7.04
CA ASN A 158 -4.92 12.03 -7.84
C ASN A 158 -6.04 12.86 -7.19
N ALA A 159 -6.08 12.95 -5.85
CA ALA A 159 -7.05 13.80 -5.16
C ALA A 159 -6.90 15.26 -5.57
N GLU A 160 -8.01 15.96 -5.89
CA GLU A 160 -8.00 17.36 -6.31
C GLU A 160 -8.08 18.34 -5.13
N ASN A 161 -8.54 17.87 -3.96
CA ASN A 161 -8.75 18.64 -2.74
C ASN A 161 -7.56 18.57 -1.76
N ILE A 162 -6.36 18.58 -2.31
CA ILE A 162 -5.08 18.68 -1.60
C ILE A 162 -4.30 19.91 -2.08
N THR A 163 -3.28 20.32 -1.34
CA THR A 163 -2.47 21.48 -1.71
C THR A 163 -1.58 21.19 -2.93
N ARG A 164 -1.09 22.25 -3.57
CA ARG A 164 -0.14 22.12 -4.68
C ARG A 164 1.16 21.40 -4.25
N GLU A 165 1.66 21.67 -3.06
CA GLU A 165 2.86 21.03 -2.53
C GLU A 165 2.65 19.51 -2.36
N GLU A 166 1.52 19.10 -1.80
CA GLU A 166 1.15 17.69 -1.64
C GLU A 166 1.00 16.99 -3.00
N HIS A 167 0.42 17.67 -3.98
CA HIS A 167 0.37 17.18 -5.37
C HIS A 167 1.76 16.98 -5.99
N GLU A 168 2.67 17.91 -5.78
CA GLU A 168 4.04 17.82 -6.26
C GLU A 168 4.76 16.63 -5.61
N LEU A 169 4.60 16.42 -4.29
CA LEU A 169 5.16 15.28 -3.56
C LEU A 169 4.63 13.94 -4.08
N ARG A 170 3.31 13.82 -4.27
CA ARG A 170 2.70 12.61 -4.86
C ARG A 170 3.16 12.37 -6.30
N THR A 171 3.39 13.44 -7.06
CA THR A 171 3.93 13.34 -8.42
C THR A 171 5.37 12.79 -8.42
N ILE A 172 6.21 13.22 -7.46
CA ILE A 172 7.56 12.67 -7.28
C ILE A 172 7.49 11.18 -6.98
N LEU A 173 6.65 10.78 -6.02
CA LEU A 173 6.44 9.39 -5.65
C LEU A 173 5.99 8.55 -6.85
N ALA A 174 4.94 9.00 -7.55
CA ALA A 174 4.34 8.30 -8.67
C ALA A 174 5.31 8.16 -9.88
N LYS A 175 6.08 9.19 -10.17
CA LYS A 175 7.08 9.13 -11.25
C LYS A 175 8.21 8.16 -10.94
N ALA A 176 8.66 8.13 -9.69
CA ALA A 176 9.75 7.23 -9.29
C ALA A 176 9.30 5.77 -9.31
N LEU A 177 8.20 5.44 -8.65
CA LEU A 177 7.68 4.07 -8.57
C LEU A 177 7.10 3.58 -9.89
N GLY A 178 6.25 4.38 -10.54
CA GLY A 178 5.66 4.02 -11.84
C GLY A 178 6.71 3.89 -12.93
N GLY A 179 7.76 4.73 -12.90
CA GLY A 179 8.90 4.64 -13.81
C GLY A 179 9.75 3.38 -13.64
N ALA A 180 9.69 2.72 -12.48
CA ALA A 180 10.30 1.43 -12.21
C ALA A 180 9.34 0.24 -12.43
N GLY A 181 8.09 0.50 -12.84
CA GLY A 181 7.12 -0.54 -13.18
C GLY A 181 6.11 -0.91 -12.10
N PHE A 182 6.10 -0.20 -10.96
CA PHE A 182 5.06 -0.38 -9.96
C PHE A 182 3.72 0.19 -10.42
N VAL A 183 2.64 -0.45 -9.98
CA VAL A 183 1.26 0.01 -10.19
C VAL A 183 0.70 0.51 -8.87
N ASN A 184 0.09 1.71 -8.88
CA ASN A 184 -0.58 2.26 -7.71
C ASN A 184 -2.00 1.72 -7.58
N TYR A 185 -2.44 1.48 -6.36
CA TYR A 185 -3.86 1.33 -6.02
C TYR A 185 -4.48 2.73 -5.86
N PRO A 186 -5.33 3.20 -6.78
CA PRO A 186 -5.71 4.61 -6.86
C PRO A 186 -6.33 5.23 -5.60
N PRO A 187 -7.12 4.50 -4.76
CA PRO A 187 -7.66 5.03 -3.51
C PRO A 187 -6.62 5.30 -2.41
N GLU A 188 -5.39 4.80 -2.57
CA GLU A 188 -4.34 4.85 -1.58
C GLU A 188 -3.05 5.35 -2.22
N TRP A 189 -2.67 6.63 -2.01
CA TRP A 189 -1.46 7.22 -2.60
C TRP A 189 -0.19 6.47 -2.19
N TRP A 190 -0.20 5.78 -1.06
CA TRP A 190 0.95 5.04 -0.50
C TRP A 190 1.09 3.61 -1.04
N HIS A 191 0.00 2.99 -1.54
CA HIS A 191 -0.02 1.57 -1.91
C HIS A 191 0.40 1.33 -3.35
N TRP A 192 1.49 0.58 -3.50
CA TRP A 192 2.08 0.23 -4.80
C TRP A 192 2.40 -1.25 -4.87
N SER A 193 2.25 -1.86 -6.04
CA SER A 193 2.50 -3.29 -6.19
C SER A 193 3.11 -3.66 -7.55
N PHE A 194 3.70 -4.84 -7.59
CA PHE A 194 4.22 -5.47 -8.80
C PHE A 194 4.04 -6.98 -8.75
N GLY A 195 3.37 -7.55 -9.78
CA GLY A 195 3.20 -9.00 -9.95
C GLY A 195 2.54 -9.68 -8.75
N ASP A 196 1.60 -9.01 -8.11
CA ASP A 196 0.90 -9.50 -6.92
C ASP A 196 -0.40 -10.23 -7.29
N LYS A 197 -1.16 -9.75 -8.28
CA LYS A 197 -2.40 -10.35 -8.82
C LYS A 197 -2.69 -9.86 -10.24
#